data_78bb356315e66c87213e5e723a156d70
#
_entry.id   78bb356315e66c87213e5e723a156d70
#
_cell.length_a   1.000
_cell.length_b   1.000
_cell.length_c   1.000
_cell.angle_alpha   90.00
_cell.angle_beta   90.00
_cell.angle_gamma   90.00
#
_symmetry.space_group_name_H-M   'P 1'
#
loop_
_entity.id
_entity.type
_entity.pdbx_description
1 polymer ?
#
loop_
_entity_poly.entity_id
_entity_poly.type
_entity_poly.pdbx_seq_one_letter_code
_entity_poly.pdbx_strand_id
1 'polypeptide(L)'
;MQAVNSQQQTKRLKEWYDLWFDEHKKAGYVAVTDFKKQYFYGSNDIERLIDATIGKKGQYISINAFDVDWENKVFSRETARLKQIRNIAIDLDQYKLGLTVDEVIDELKALILDDEIPEPNLVLISRGIQLFYTIDKGASPSLAWLAGYITEQFISKLQHVGADSNAKDMSRVMRVPNSINERNNSVVKPYIWNDEAYTLQKLQAYCRPLDKFSSREETKKKIARLPSNLALEQYYKTNYARRNDLLKLFELRNGDFTGCRDFFIYILSYHQSLILDSEEDVFHAVKNDIKGIYTRDPKAKKDKVTDSWIRKTVRSAYKDAEGFFNHFKANGYRVVYQTADGVIKPYKTENIIKLLNITEEEQRALSTLRNAKVAKEQHAEYMRNKRRSEGVRPRQEYENERKRRKEMLMKRIKALREQGLKQKEIAEIVGISQPRVSKILKELKNITGV
;
A
#
# COMPACT_ATOMS: atom_id res chain seq x y z
N MET A 1 39.75 -3.60 12.75
CA MET A 1 38.43 -4.17 13.15
C MET A 1 38.61 -5.68 13.37
N GLN A 2 38.47 -6.14 14.62
CA GLN A 2 38.60 -7.56 14.94
C GLN A 2 37.49 -8.35 14.29
N ALA A 3 37.82 -9.50 13.69
CA ALA A 3 36.87 -10.44 13.16
C ALA A 3 35.90 -10.88 14.27
N VAL A 4 34.74 -10.32 14.29
CA VAL A 4 33.63 -10.82 15.13
C VAL A 4 33.33 -12.23 14.69
N ASN A 5 33.42 -13.18 15.61
CA ASN A 5 33.31 -14.61 15.41
C ASN A 5 32.05 -14.95 14.59
N SER A 6 32.17 -15.74 13.54
CA SER A 6 31.08 -16.09 12.63
C SER A 6 29.80 -16.60 13.33
N GLN A 7 29.97 -17.33 14.43
CA GLN A 7 28.85 -17.80 15.27
C GLN A 7 28.09 -16.65 15.95
N GLN A 8 28.79 -15.61 16.38
CA GLN A 8 28.19 -14.44 17.02
C GLN A 8 27.40 -13.57 15.99
N GLN A 9 27.92 -13.48 14.76
CA GLN A 9 27.20 -12.81 13.66
C GLN A 9 25.92 -13.58 13.24
N THR A 10 25.99 -14.92 13.18
CA THR A 10 24.81 -15.75 12.85
C THR A 10 23.75 -15.65 13.94
N LYS A 11 24.16 -15.64 15.22
CA LYS A 11 23.24 -15.47 16.35
C LYS A 11 22.53 -14.10 16.28
N ARG A 12 23.27 -13.01 16.07
CA ARG A 12 22.70 -11.65 15.91
C ARG A 12 21.76 -11.54 14.72
N LEU A 13 22.08 -12.20 13.60
CA LEU A 13 21.22 -12.22 12.44
C LEU A 13 19.87 -12.89 12.74
N LYS A 14 19.89 -14.00 13.49
CA LYS A 14 18.65 -14.66 13.95
C LYS A 14 17.83 -13.73 14.85
N GLU A 15 18.47 -13.03 15.78
CA GLU A 15 17.82 -12.02 16.63
C GLU A 15 17.10 -10.93 15.81
N TRP A 16 17.69 -10.48 14.70
CA TRP A 16 17.02 -9.51 13.82
C TRP A 16 15.83 -10.11 13.09
N TYR A 17 15.94 -11.35 12.57
CA TYR A 17 14.79 -12.04 11.97
C TYR A 17 13.69 -12.28 13.00
N ASP A 18 14.02 -12.61 14.23
CA ASP A 18 13.06 -12.76 15.31
C ASP A 18 12.33 -11.44 15.58
N LEU A 19 13.01 -10.29 15.57
CA LEU A 19 12.41 -8.97 15.68
C LEU A 19 11.45 -8.66 14.51
N TRP A 20 11.81 -9.04 13.27
CA TRP A 20 10.96 -8.88 12.09
C TRP A 20 9.77 -9.85 12.07
N PHE A 21 9.93 -11.04 12.64
CA PHE A 21 8.95 -12.11 12.70
C PHE A 21 8.46 -12.41 14.10
N ASP A 22 8.55 -11.49 15.05
CA ASP A 22 8.15 -11.71 16.44
C ASP A 22 6.70 -12.23 16.59
N GLU A 23 6.35 -12.66 17.79
CA GLU A 23 5.04 -13.24 18.08
C GLU A 23 3.85 -12.30 17.77
N HIS A 24 4.09 -10.98 17.77
CA HIS A 24 3.10 -9.96 17.44
C HIS A 24 2.97 -9.71 15.93
N LYS A 25 3.92 -10.20 15.12
CA LYS A 25 3.97 -10.04 13.66
C LYS A 25 3.48 -11.26 12.90
N LYS A 26 2.45 -11.93 13.40
CA LYS A 26 1.88 -13.15 12.79
C LYS A 26 0.97 -12.88 11.59
N ALA A 27 0.57 -11.62 11.37
CA ALA A 27 -0.37 -11.29 10.31
C ALA A 27 0.30 -11.27 8.94
N GLY A 28 -0.04 -12.22 8.08
CA GLY A 28 0.43 -12.32 6.69
C GLY A 28 1.80 -12.97 6.54
N TYR A 29 2.29 -12.95 5.31
CA TYR A 29 3.47 -13.65 4.85
C TYR A 29 4.47 -12.70 4.20
N VAL A 30 5.76 -12.90 4.44
CA VAL A 30 6.85 -12.21 3.70
C VAL A 30 7.14 -12.96 2.42
N ALA A 31 7.32 -12.24 1.33
CA ALA A 31 7.70 -12.82 0.06
C ALA A 31 9.22 -12.82 -0.10
N VAL A 32 9.77 -13.95 -0.53
CA VAL A 32 11.16 -14.08 -1.00
C VAL A 32 11.16 -14.40 -2.47
N THR A 33 11.98 -13.73 -3.26
CA THR A 33 11.99 -13.86 -4.72
C THR A 33 13.40 -13.72 -5.31
N ASP A 34 13.63 -14.43 -6.40
CA ASP A 34 14.76 -14.23 -7.33
C ASP A 34 14.29 -13.57 -8.65
N PHE A 35 13.09 -12.97 -8.65
CA PHE A 35 12.35 -12.41 -9.79
C PHE A 35 11.89 -13.45 -10.84
N LYS A 36 12.28 -14.73 -10.71
CA LYS A 36 11.76 -15.83 -11.53
C LYS A 36 10.69 -16.62 -10.77
N LYS A 37 10.93 -16.81 -9.47
CA LYS A 37 10.04 -17.51 -8.56
C LYS A 37 9.83 -16.70 -7.30
N GLN A 38 8.69 -16.87 -6.66
CA GLN A 38 8.34 -16.19 -5.41
C GLN A 38 7.80 -17.19 -4.42
N TYR A 39 8.30 -17.14 -3.20
CA TYR A 39 7.91 -18.00 -2.09
C TYR A 39 7.44 -17.13 -0.92
N PHE A 40 6.49 -17.62 -0.14
CA PHE A 40 5.92 -16.91 1.00
C PHE A 40 6.21 -17.64 2.30
N TYR A 41 6.68 -16.88 3.30
CA TYR A 41 7.09 -17.39 4.60
C TYR A 41 6.30 -16.69 5.72
N GLY A 42 5.71 -17.49 6.62
CA GLY A 42 5.06 -17.01 7.83
C GLY A 42 6.03 -16.82 8.99
N SER A 43 5.52 -16.38 10.13
CA SER A 43 6.33 -16.12 11.33
C SER A 43 7.05 -17.39 11.87
N ASN A 44 6.57 -18.58 11.59
CA ASN A 44 7.16 -19.83 12.03
C ASN A 44 8.19 -20.40 11.03
N ASP A 45 8.39 -19.74 9.89
CA ASP A 45 9.23 -20.26 8.79
C ASP A 45 10.62 -19.60 8.74
N ILE A 46 11.07 -18.91 9.79
CA ILE A 46 12.33 -18.12 9.79
C ILE A 46 13.53 -19.00 9.43
N GLU A 47 13.69 -20.15 10.09
CA GLU A 47 14.82 -21.04 9.84
C GLU A 47 14.80 -21.54 8.39
N ARG A 48 13.64 -21.96 7.91
CA ARG A 48 13.45 -22.39 6.53
C ARG A 48 13.76 -21.27 5.52
N LEU A 49 13.42 -20.01 5.84
CA LEU A 49 13.77 -18.87 5.00
C LEU A 49 15.27 -18.66 4.96
N ILE A 50 15.95 -18.70 6.11
CA ILE A 50 17.40 -18.55 6.22
C ILE A 50 18.10 -19.63 5.39
N ASP A 51 17.74 -20.89 5.57
CA ASP A 51 18.33 -22.03 4.83
C ASP A 51 18.06 -21.95 3.32
N ALA A 52 16.89 -21.42 2.95
CA ALA A 52 16.52 -21.24 1.55
C ALA A 52 17.29 -20.14 0.84
N THR A 53 17.91 -19.19 1.54
CA THR A 53 18.46 -17.95 0.96
C THR A 53 19.95 -17.74 1.21
N ILE A 54 20.53 -18.26 2.28
CA ILE A 54 21.95 -18.12 2.62
C ILE A 54 22.83 -18.60 1.46
N GLY A 55 23.82 -17.81 1.07
CA GLY A 55 24.78 -18.14 0.02
C GLY A 55 24.19 -18.24 -1.39
N LYS A 56 22.88 -18.05 -1.57
CA LYS A 56 22.25 -18.08 -2.90
C LYS A 56 22.33 -16.70 -3.57
N LYS A 57 22.49 -16.73 -4.90
CA LYS A 57 22.56 -15.51 -5.72
C LYS A 57 21.18 -14.90 -5.95
N GLY A 58 21.10 -13.56 -5.95
CA GLY A 58 19.93 -12.82 -6.39
C GLY A 58 18.69 -13.02 -5.54
N GLN A 59 18.84 -13.16 -4.21
CA GLN A 59 17.70 -13.34 -3.30
C GLN A 59 17.23 -12.00 -2.74
N TYR A 60 15.93 -11.79 -2.79
CA TYR A 60 15.26 -10.57 -2.31
C TYR A 60 14.10 -10.92 -1.41
N ILE A 61 13.87 -10.11 -0.38
CA ILE A 61 12.81 -10.27 0.60
C ILE A 61 11.92 -9.03 0.64
N SER A 62 10.60 -9.20 0.74
CA SER A 62 9.68 -8.07 0.91
C SER A 62 9.87 -7.41 2.28
N ILE A 63 9.83 -6.08 2.30
CA ILE A 63 9.96 -5.31 3.53
C ILE A 63 8.74 -5.45 4.46
N ASN A 64 7.58 -5.86 3.90
CA ASN A 64 6.30 -5.96 4.57
C ASN A 64 5.65 -7.32 4.32
N ALA A 65 4.56 -7.61 5.04
CA ALA A 65 3.82 -8.87 4.91
C ALA A 65 2.52 -8.69 4.11
N PHE A 66 2.17 -9.73 3.37
CA PHE A 66 1.04 -9.76 2.45
C PHE A 66 0.05 -10.87 2.80
N ASP A 67 -1.18 -10.67 2.39
CA ASP A 67 -2.23 -11.68 2.47
C ASP A 67 -2.04 -12.70 1.34
N VAL A 68 -2.06 -13.99 1.70
CA VAL A 68 -1.91 -15.11 0.78
C VAL A 68 -3.16 -15.97 0.87
N ASP A 69 -3.81 -16.17 -0.27
CA ASP A 69 -4.97 -17.07 -0.39
C ASP A 69 -4.51 -18.44 -0.85
N TRP A 70 -4.35 -19.35 0.12
CA TRP A 70 -3.91 -20.71 -0.13
C TRP A 70 -4.97 -21.56 -0.85
N GLU A 71 -6.26 -21.27 -0.63
CA GLU A 71 -7.37 -22.01 -1.22
C GLU A 71 -7.49 -21.72 -2.72
N ASN A 72 -7.43 -20.44 -3.09
CA ASN A 72 -7.51 -19.99 -4.49
C ASN A 72 -6.13 -19.87 -5.15
N LYS A 73 -5.05 -20.23 -4.45
CA LYS A 73 -3.65 -20.18 -4.92
C LYS A 73 -3.23 -18.80 -5.41
N VAL A 74 -3.69 -17.75 -4.73
CA VAL A 74 -3.32 -16.37 -5.06
C VAL A 74 -2.12 -15.96 -4.19
N PHE A 75 -0.96 -15.92 -4.82
CA PHE A 75 0.33 -15.59 -4.22
C PHE A 75 0.86 -14.31 -4.84
N SER A 76 0.42 -13.16 -4.31
CA SER A 76 0.78 -11.85 -4.86
C SER A 76 1.30 -10.92 -3.77
N ARG A 77 2.31 -10.12 -4.16
CA ARG A 77 2.96 -9.10 -3.33
C ARG A 77 2.47 -7.69 -3.72
N GLU A 78 1.23 -7.58 -4.17
CA GLU A 78 0.63 -6.29 -4.53
C GLU A 78 0.26 -5.47 -3.30
N THR A 79 0.36 -4.15 -3.41
CA THR A 79 -0.01 -3.22 -2.32
C THR A 79 -1.45 -3.41 -1.84
N ALA A 80 -2.37 -3.81 -2.73
CA ALA A 80 -3.76 -4.13 -2.38
C ALA A 80 -3.88 -5.33 -1.41
N ARG A 81 -2.87 -6.20 -1.38
CA ARG A 81 -2.80 -7.37 -0.50
C ARG A 81 -1.89 -7.15 0.72
N LEU A 82 -1.43 -5.93 0.95
CA LEU A 82 -0.66 -5.59 2.14
C LEU A 82 -1.44 -5.97 3.40
N LYS A 83 -0.84 -6.80 4.25
CA LYS A 83 -1.46 -7.30 5.48
C LYS A 83 -0.91 -6.63 6.73
N GLN A 84 0.39 -6.36 6.73
CA GLN A 84 1.07 -5.72 7.86
C GLN A 84 2.31 -4.99 7.39
N ILE A 85 2.49 -3.76 7.87
CA ILE A 85 3.69 -2.97 7.68
C ILE A 85 4.69 -3.39 8.75
N ARG A 86 5.84 -3.93 8.36
CA ARG A 86 6.87 -4.45 9.27
C ARG A 86 8.12 -3.60 9.31
N ASN A 87 8.46 -3.00 8.17
CA ASN A 87 9.65 -2.17 8.06
C ASN A 87 9.40 -0.94 7.17
N ILE A 88 10.17 0.11 7.44
CA ILE A 88 10.52 1.13 6.46
C ILE A 88 11.93 0.83 6.01
N ALA A 89 12.19 0.85 4.71
CA ALA A 89 13.51 0.55 4.17
C ALA A 89 13.93 1.58 3.11
N ILE A 90 15.20 1.99 3.16
CA ILE A 90 15.80 2.95 2.24
C ILE A 90 16.95 2.26 1.49
N ASP A 91 16.98 2.40 0.16
CA ASP A 91 18.01 1.86 -0.70
C ASP A 91 18.96 2.99 -1.13
N LEU A 92 20.23 2.86 -0.79
CA LEU A 92 21.28 3.85 -1.13
C LEU A 92 22.15 3.29 -2.25
N ASP A 93 22.04 3.87 -3.41
CA ASP A 93 22.85 3.60 -4.59
C ASP A 93 24.07 4.53 -4.65
N GLN A 94 24.80 4.68 -3.53
CA GLN A 94 25.93 5.62 -3.38
C GLN A 94 27.00 5.49 -4.46
N TYR A 95 27.18 4.29 -5.01
CA TYR A 95 28.11 4.04 -6.10
C TYR A 95 27.77 4.80 -7.39
N LYS A 96 26.52 5.23 -7.56
CA LYS A 96 26.10 6.09 -8.69
C LYS A 96 26.62 7.52 -8.54
N LEU A 97 26.91 7.94 -7.32
CA LEU A 97 27.49 9.25 -6.98
C LEU A 97 29.00 9.19 -6.85
N GLY A 98 29.61 8.01 -6.99
CA GLY A 98 31.05 7.80 -6.81
C GLY A 98 31.47 7.76 -5.34
N LEU A 99 30.53 7.68 -4.39
CA LEU A 99 30.84 7.62 -2.97
C LEU A 99 31.20 6.20 -2.54
N THR A 100 32.16 6.10 -1.63
CA THR A 100 32.53 4.84 -0.98
C THR A 100 31.55 4.47 0.13
N VAL A 101 31.57 3.20 0.53
CA VAL A 101 30.75 2.73 1.65
C VAL A 101 31.12 3.45 2.95
N ASP A 102 32.41 3.65 3.20
CA ASP A 102 32.89 4.27 4.46
C ASP A 102 32.45 5.75 4.55
N GLU A 103 32.55 6.52 3.47
CA GLU A 103 32.05 7.91 3.41
C GLU A 103 30.56 7.98 3.74
N VAL A 104 29.74 7.08 3.18
CA VAL A 104 28.29 7.07 3.47
C VAL A 104 28.01 6.63 4.90
N ILE A 105 28.74 5.65 5.45
CA ILE A 105 28.57 5.21 6.84
C ILE A 105 28.93 6.34 7.81
N ASP A 106 29.97 7.10 7.51
CA ASP A 106 30.36 8.24 8.37
C ASP A 106 29.34 9.38 8.29
N GLU A 107 28.77 9.65 7.11
CA GLU A 107 27.68 10.61 6.97
C GLU A 107 26.40 10.16 7.68
N LEU A 108 26.03 8.87 7.58
CA LEU A 108 24.89 8.34 8.33
C LEU A 108 25.06 8.51 9.85
N LYS A 109 26.26 8.26 10.37
CA LYS A 109 26.55 8.47 11.79
C LYS A 109 26.47 9.95 12.19
N ALA A 110 26.90 10.87 11.32
CA ALA A 110 26.77 12.31 11.55
C ALA A 110 25.29 12.70 11.60
N LEU A 111 24.47 12.28 10.64
CA LEU A 111 23.03 12.55 10.62
C LEU A 111 22.28 11.96 11.83
N ILE A 112 22.71 10.81 12.33
CA ILE A 112 22.17 10.21 13.56
C ILE A 112 22.56 11.03 14.79
N LEU A 113 23.81 11.45 14.88
CA LEU A 113 24.31 12.28 15.98
C LEU A 113 23.61 13.64 16.04
N ASP A 114 23.30 14.22 14.86
CA ASP A 114 22.60 15.49 14.72
C ASP A 114 21.07 15.37 14.88
N ASP A 115 20.55 14.16 15.21
CA ASP A 115 19.12 13.86 15.36
C ASP A 115 18.29 14.14 14.09
N GLU A 116 18.94 14.08 12.92
CA GLU A 116 18.27 14.26 11.64
C GLU A 116 17.56 12.99 11.14
N ILE A 117 18.15 11.83 11.41
CA ILE A 117 17.54 10.52 11.13
C ILE A 117 17.68 9.61 12.36
N PRO A 118 16.76 8.66 12.58
CA PRO A 118 16.92 7.65 13.62
C PRO A 118 18.00 6.63 13.23
N GLU A 119 18.59 5.98 14.20
CA GLU A 119 19.52 4.89 13.95
C GLU A 119 18.79 3.69 13.31
N PRO A 120 19.21 3.18 12.14
CA PRO A 120 18.56 2.03 11.54
C PRO A 120 18.76 0.75 12.37
N ASN A 121 17.76 -0.12 12.39
CA ASN A 121 17.88 -1.42 13.06
C ASN A 121 18.88 -2.32 12.34
N LEU A 122 18.79 -2.40 11.02
CA LEU A 122 19.65 -3.23 10.18
C LEU A 122 20.21 -2.40 9.02
N VAL A 123 21.50 -2.55 8.79
CA VAL A 123 22.19 -2.03 7.61
C VAL A 123 22.72 -3.20 6.80
N LEU A 124 22.33 -3.32 5.55
CA LEU A 124 22.87 -4.31 4.62
C LEU A 124 23.86 -3.63 3.68
N ILE A 125 25.04 -4.20 3.57
CA ILE A 125 26.09 -3.70 2.69
C ILE A 125 26.43 -4.75 1.64
N SER A 126 26.37 -4.35 0.36
CA SER A 126 26.84 -5.16 -0.76
C SER A 126 27.47 -4.26 -1.82
N ARG A 127 26.83 -4.04 -2.97
CA ARG A 127 27.21 -2.98 -3.93
C ARG A 127 26.70 -1.62 -3.47
N GLY A 128 25.47 -1.57 -2.96
CA GLY A 128 24.81 -0.45 -2.32
C GLY A 128 24.62 -0.71 -0.84
N ILE A 129 24.01 0.22 -0.14
CA ILE A 129 23.65 0.16 1.28
C ILE A 129 22.14 0.16 1.40
N GLN A 130 21.58 -0.68 2.26
CA GLN A 130 20.15 -0.73 2.53
C GLN A 130 19.91 -0.57 4.03
N LEU A 131 19.08 0.41 4.39
CA LEU A 131 18.73 0.73 5.78
C LEU A 131 17.35 0.20 6.08
N PHE A 132 17.15 -0.40 7.25
CA PHE A 132 15.85 -0.90 7.71
C PHE A 132 15.51 -0.32 9.07
N TYR A 133 14.29 0.21 9.18
CA TYR A 133 13.67 0.66 10.41
C TYR A 133 12.49 -0.26 10.71
N THR A 134 12.65 -1.12 11.70
CA THR A 134 11.67 -2.16 12.06
C THR A 134 10.55 -1.57 12.89
N ILE A 135 9.31 -1.89 12.54
CA ILE A 135 8.12 -1.39 13.23
C ILE A 135 7.72 -2.34 14.36
N ASP A 136 7.69 -1.84 15.59
CA ASP A 136 7.26 -2.58 16.78
C ASP A 136 5.84 -3.15 16.57
N LYS A 137 5.69 -4.45 16.83
CA LYS A 137 4.43 -5.21 16.63
C LYS A 137 3.83 -5.14 15.22
N GLY A 138 4.51 -4.47 14.29
CA GLY A 138 3.99 -4.15 12.97
C GLY A 138 2.84 -3.13 13.00
N ALA A 139 2.50 -2.55 11.85
CA ALA A 139 1.42 -1.57 11.74
C ALA A 139 0.33 -2.02 10.75
N SER A 140 -0.88 -1.49 10.95
CA SER A 140 -2.02 -1.74 10.06
C SER A 140 -1.77 -1.23 8.64
N PRO A 141 -2.25 -1.91 7.59
CA PRO A 141 -2.23 -1.42 6.21
C PRO A 141 -2.88 -0.04 6.03
N SER A 142 -3.82 0.33 6.90
CA SER A 142 -4.44 1.66 6.89
C SER A 142 -3.45 2.80 7.14
N LEU A 143 -2.29 2.50 7.71
CA LEU A 143 -1.20 3.44 7.97
C LEU A 143 -0.12 3.44 6.86
N ALA A 144 -0.37 2.76 5.72
CA ALA A 144 0.58 2.75 4.60
C ALA A 144 0.91 4.15 4.07
N TRP A 145 -0.05 5.07 4.11
CA TRP A 145 0.15 6.47 3.78
C TRP A 145 1.20 7.14 4.69
N LEU A 146 1.16 6.86 6.01
CA LEU A 146 2.12 7.42 6.97
C LEU A 146 3.50 6.78 6.79
N ALA A 147 3.56 5.46 6.63
CA ALA A 147 4.82 4.76 6.34
C ALA A 147 5.45 5.26 5.04
N GLY A 148 4.65 5.48 4.00
CA GLY A 148 5.11 6.09 2.74
C GLY A 148 5.60 7.52 2.91
N TYR A 149 4.89 8.35 3.68
CA TYR A 149 5.32 9.71 4.01
C TYR A 149 6.69 9.71 4.72
N ILE A 150 6.86 8.85 5.74
CA ILE A 150 8.14 8.71 6.46
C ILE A 150 9.25 8.26 5.50
N THR A 151 8.97 7.27 4.65
CA THR A 151 9.91 6.79 3.65
C THR A 151 10.40 7.92 2.74
N GLU A 152 9.49 8.76 2.26
CA GLU A 152 9.85 9.89 1.40
C GLU A 152 10.67 10.96 2.12
N GLN A 153 10.35 11.25 3.37
CA GLN A 153 11.12 12.18 4.17
C GLN A 153 12.56 11.68 4.38
N PHE A 154 12.73 10.39 4.65
CA PHE A 154 14.07 9.79 4.82
C PHE A 154 14.83 9.74 3.50
N ILE A 155 14.16 9.39 2.40
CA ILE A 155 14.77 9.47 1.05
C ILE A 155 15.26 10.89 0.76
N SER A 156 14.43 11.91 1.03
CA SER A 156 14.81 13.32 0.81
C SER A 156 16.06 13.70 1.59
N LYS A 157 16.13 13.33 2.88
CA LYS A 157 17.29 13.61 3.73
C LYS A 157 18.56 12.88 3.29
N LEU A 158 18.43 11.70 2.70
CA LEU A 158 19.52 10.83 2.28
C LEU A 158 19.83 10.90 0.78
N GLN A 159 19.21 11.83 0.05
CA GLN A 159 19.39 11.94 -1.40
C GLN A 159 20.85 12.25 -1.78
N HIS A 160 21.54 13.06 -0.99
CA HIS A 160 22.95 13.43 -1.20
C HIS A 160 23.92 12.24 -1.01
N VAL A 161 23.51 11.18 -0.34
CA VAL A 161 24.27 9.92 -0.20
C VAL A 161 23.72 8.79 -1.09
N GLY A 162 22.85 9.11 -2.02
CA GLY A 162 22.41 8.21 -3.08
C GLY A 162 21.12 7.46 -2.80
N ALA A 163 20.22 7.97 -1.94
CA ALA A 163 18.92 7.37 -1.72
C ALA A 163 18.10 7.30 -3.03
N ASP A 164 17.58 6.10 -3.35
CA ASP A 164 16.78 5.87 -4.55
C ASP A 164 15.36 6.43 -4.38
N SER A 165 15.06 7.51 -5.10
CA SER A 165 13.75 8.17 -5.08
C SER A 165 12.59 7.30 -5.59
N ASN A 166 12.88 6.22 -6.33
CA ASN A 166 11.89 5.25 -6.80
C ASN A 166 11.57 4.17 -5.75
N ALA A 167 12.33 4.13 -4.65
CA ALA A 167 12.26 3.11 -3.61
C ALA A 167 11.16 3.37 -2.56
N LYS A 168 9.93 3.74 -2.97
CA LYS A 168 8.88 4.24 -2.08
C LYS A 168 7.75 3.26 -1.79
N ASP A 169 7.63 2.19 -2.57
CA ASP A 169 6.44 1.37 -2.54
C ASP A 169 6.48 0.34 -1.40
N MET A 170 5.32 0.09 -0.77
CA MET A 170 5.19 -0.84 0.36
C MET A 170 5.35 -2.31 -0.04
N SER A 171 5.29 -2.62 -1.33
CA SER A 171 5.47 -3.96 -1.89
C SER A 171 6.93 -4.26 -2.28
N ARG A 172 7.83 -3.33 -2.02
CA ARG A 172 9.25 -3.43 -2.39
C ARG A 172 9.94 -4.64 -1.77
N VAL A 173 10.92 -5.14 -2.51
CA VAL A 173 11.85 -6.15 -2.02
C VAL A 173 13.24 -5.55 -1.86
N MET A 174 13.93 -5.98 -0.81
CA MET A 174 15.31 -5.67 -0.50
C MET A 174 16.14 -6.95 -0.53
N ARG A 175 17.45 -6.84 -0.53
CA ARG A 175 18.32 -8.02 -0.52
C ARG A 175 18.18 -8.81 0.77
N VAL A 176 18.29 -10.13 0.65
CA VAL A 176 18.32 -11.01 1.81
C VAL A 176 19.71 -10.98 2.45
N PRO A 177 19.82 -10.83 3.79
CA PRO A 177 21.11 -10.94 4.49
C PRO A 177 21.83 -12.24 4.18
N ASN A 178 23.16 -12.19 4.05
CA ASN A 178 24.04 -13.32 3.73
C ASN A 178 23.76 -14.02 2.39
N SER A 179 22.91 -13.47 1.53
CA SER A 179 22.82 -13.87 0.13
C SER A 179 23.97 -13.29 -0.69
N ILE A 180 24.05 -13.68 -1.96
CA ILE A 180 25.07 -13.17 -2.89
C ILE A 180 24.42 -12.20 -3.86
N ASN A 181 24.94 -10.98 -3.94
CA ASN A 181 24.55 -10.00 -4.95
C ASN A 181 25.02 -10.48 -6.33
N GLU A 182 24.08 -10.78 -7.22
CA GLU A 182 24.35 -11.31 -8.56
C GLU A 182 25.10 -10.33 -9.47
N ARG A 183 25.05 -9.01 -9.17
CA ARG A 183 25.67 -7.98 -10.01
C ARG A 183 27.17 -7.83 -9.81
N ASN A 184 27.68 -8.11 -8.61
CA ASN A 184 29.09 -7.98 -8.28
C ASN A 184 29.67 -9.20 -7.53
N ASN A 185 28.90 -10.26 -7.34
CA ASN A 185 29.23 -11.49 -6.61
C ASN A 185 29.67 -11.24 -5.15
N SER A 186 29.36 -10.10 -4.54
CA SER A 186 29.64 -9.85 -3.15
C SER A 186 28.58 -10.46 -2.23
N VAL A 187 28.98 -10.86 -1.03
CA VAL A 187 28.04 -11.26 0.01
C VAL A 187 27.31 -10.02 0.54
N VAL A 188 26.00 -10.11 0.73
CA VAL A 188 25.17 -9.10 1.38
C VAL A 188 25.43 -9.16 2.89
N LYS A 189 26.28 -8.28 3.39
CA LYS A 189 26.73 -8.27 4.79
C LYS A 189 25.73 -7.51 5.67
N PRO A 190 25.13 -8.17 6.69
CA PRO A 190 24.25 -7.53 7.65
C PRO A 190 25.03 -6.92 8.81
N TYR A 191 24.61 -5.74 9.25
CA TYR A 191 25.09 -5.05 10.45
C TYR A 191 23.88 -4.58 11.25
N ILE A 192 23.75 -5.10 12.47
CA ILE A 192 22.72 -4.66 13.42
C ILE A 192 23.27 -3.46 14.15
N TRP A 193 22.59 -2.31 14.04
CA TRP A 193 22.97 -1.06 14.70
C TRP A 193 22.11 -0.83 15.94
N ASN A 194 20.79 -1.04 15.83
CA ASN A 194 19.86 -0.82 16.92
C ASN A 194 18.89 -2.03 17.06
N ASP A 195 18.79 -2.57 18.25
CA ASP A 195 17.91 -3.71 18.56
C ASP A 195 16.47 -3.26 18.93
N GLU A 196 16.25 -1.96 19.22
CA GLU A 196 14.92 -1.44 19.56
C GLU A 196 14.09 -1.13 18.32
N ALA A 197 12.94 -1.78 18.21
CA ALA A 197 11.99 -1.48 17.16
C ALA A 197 11.27 -0.14 17.37
N TYR A 198 10.87 0.51 16.29
CA TYR A 198 10.23 1.81 16.27
C TYR A 198 8.72 1.72 16.16
N THR A 199 8.00 2.67 16.77
CA THR A 199 6.63 2.96 16.32
C THR A 199 6.66 3.93 15.14
N LEU A 200 5.61 3.93 14.31
CA LEU A 200 5.51 4.91 13.22
C LEU A 200 5.54 6.36 13.74
N GLN A 201 4.98 6.61 14.94
CA GLN A 201 5.03 7.94 15.57
C GLN A 201 6.45 8.35 15.95
N LYS A 202 7.28 7.43 16.47
CA LYS A 202 8.70 7.71 16.76
C LYS A 202 9.44 8.06 15.47
N LEU A 203 9.23 7.32 14.37
CA LEU A 203 9.84 7.62 13.08
C LEU A 203 9.31 8.93 12.47
N GLN A 204 8.03 9.22 12.63
CA GLN A 204 7.42 10.47 12.19
C GLN A 204 8.01 11.70 12.90
N ALA A 205 8.51 11.55 14.12
CA ALA A 205 9.15 12.65 14.85
C ALA A 205 10.41 13.20 14.14
N TYR A 206 11.06 12.39 13.32
CA TYR A 206 12.18 12.80 12.45
C TYR A 206 11.74 13.43 11.12
N CYS A 207 10.44 13.40 10.83
CA CYS A 207 9.87 13.99 9.63
C CYS A 207 9.43 15.44 9.89
N ARG A 208 9.22 16.20 8.82
CA ARG A 208 8.56 17.49 8.98
C ARG A 208 7.15 17.32 9.53
N PRO A 209 6.67 18.30 10.32
CA PRO A 209 5.27 18.31 10.72
C PRO A 209 4.35 18.23 9.50
N LEU A 210 3.21 17.54 9.63
CA LEU A 210 2.21 17.48 8.57
C LEU A 210 1.69 18.87 8.17
N ASP A 211 1.75 19.85 9.06
CA ASP A 211 1.48 21.27 8.78
C ASP A 211 2.74 21.98 8.26
N LYS A 212 3.24 21.58 7.10
CA LYS A 212 4.51 22.02 6.52
C LYS A 212 4.59 23.49 6.11
N PHE A 213 3.43 24.14 5.89
CA PHE A 213 3.36 25.57 5.57
C PHE A 213 3.25 26.44 6.83
N SER A 214 3.27 25.85 8.04
CA SER A 214 3.33 26.59 9.29
C SER A 214 4.77 26.86 9.69
N SER A 215 5.03 28.03 10.31
CA SER A 215 6.34 28.29 10.90
C SER A 215 6.64 27.33 12.07
N ARG A 216 7.90 27.00 12.29
CA ARG A 216 8.34 26.14 13.41
C ARG A 216 7.89 26.67 14.78
N GLU A 217 7.85 27.97 14.97
CA GLU A 217 7.44 28.61 16.23
C GLU A 217 5.93 28.54 16.48
N GLU A 218 5.11 28.66 15.42
CA GLU A 218 3.67 28.49 15.51
C GLU A 218 3.29 27.03 15.83
N THR A 219 4.03 26.06 15.30
CA THR A 219 3.80 24.62 15.52
C THR A 219 4.06 24.26 16.99
N LYS A 220 5.13 24.77 17.63
CA LYS A 220 5.41 24.51 19.05
C LYS A 220 4.35 25.06 19.98
N LYS A 221 3.74 26.19 19.66
CA LYS A 221 2.65 26.80 20.46
C LYS A 221 1.30 26.10 20.28
N LYS A 222 1.05 25.45 19.12
CA LYS A 222 -0.24 24.83 18.78
C LYS A 222 -0.35 23.36 19.15
N ILE A 223 0.76 22.61 19.27
CA ILE A 223 0.76 21.20 19.69
C ILE A 223 0.04 20.98 21.03
N ALA A 224 0.00 21.98 21.89
CA ALA A 224 -0.72 21.93 23.18
C ALA A 224 -2.26 22.12 23.07
N ARG A 225 -2.83 22.43 21.88
CA ARG A 225 -4.25 22.82 21.72
C ARG A 225 -4.97 22.30 20.47
N LEU A 226 -4.44 21.31 19.76
CA LEU A 226 -5.11 20.76 18.58
C LEU A 226 -6.27 19.83 18.98
N PRO A 227 -7.51 20.18 18.60
CA PRO A 227 -8.55 19.17 18.51
C PRO A 227 -8.09 18.17 17.43
N SER A 228 -8.20 16.91 17.71
CA SER A 228 -7.74 15.75 16.92
C SER A 228 -7.24 16.08 15.52
N ASN A 229 -5.98 15.76 15.22
CA ASN A 229 -5.34 15.88 13.89
C ASN A 229 -6.09 15.14 12.75
N LEU A 230 -7.30 14.63 13.00
CA LEU A 230 -8.05 13.77 12.08
C LEU A 230 -8.30 14.42 10.72
N ALA A 231 -8.65 15.71 10.70
CA ALA A 231 -8.90 16.42 9.44
C ALA A 231 -7.61 16.63 8.63
N LEU A 232 -6.51 16.94 9.33
CA LEU A 232 -5.19 17.10 8.73
C LEU A 232 -4.65 15.77 8.22
N GLU A 233 -4.76 14.71 9.02
CA GLU A 233 -4.38 13.35 8.63
C GLU A 233 -5.19 12.87 7.41
N GLN A 234 -6.50 13.10 7.40
CA GLN A 234 -7.36 12.74 6.26
C GLN A 234 -6.99 13.54 5.00
N TYR A 235 -6.62 14.79 5.16
CA TYR A 235 -6.15 15.62 4.06
C TYR A 235 -4.87 15.06 3.42
N TYR A 236 -3.85 14.75 4.23
CA TYR A 236 -2.59 14.17 3.73
C TYR A 236 -2.81 12.79 3.13
N LYS A 237 -3.60 11.93 3.79
CA LYS A 237 -3.98 10.62 3.27
C LYS A 237 -4.61 10.71 1.88
N THR A 238 -5.51 11.67 1.70
CA THR A 238 -6.19 11.88 0.41
C THR A 238 -5.22 12.37 -0.67
N ASN A 239 -4.36 13.34 -0.35
CA ASN A 239 -3.40 13.89 -1.31
C ASN A 239 -2.33 12.85 -1.68
N TYR A 240 -1.85 12.09 -0.70
CA TYR A 240 -0.93 10.98 -0.93
C TYR A 240 -1.53 9.91 -1.84
N ALA A 241 -2.77 9.52 -1.58
CA ALA A 241 -3.47 8.54 -2.40
C ALA A 241 -3.72 9.05 -3.83
N ARG A 242 -4.05 10.34 -4.01
CA ARG A 242 -4.22 10.96 -5.33
C ARG A 242 -2.92 11.01 -6.11
N ARG A 243 -1.81 11.38 -5.46
CA ARG A 243 -0.50 11.31 -6.09
C ARG A 243 -0.19 9.90 -6.59
N ASN A 244 -0.40 8.89 -5.74
CA ASN A 244 -0.16 7.50 -6.13
C ASN A 244 -1.06 7.06 -7.29
N ASP A 245 -2.31 7.50 -7.32
CA ASP A 245 -3.21 7.26 -8.44
C ASP A 245 -2.68 7.89 -9.74
N LEU A 246 -2.12 9.11 -9.68
CA LEU A 246 -1.52 9.77 -10.85
C LEU A 246 -0.29 9.01 -11.35
N LEU A 247 0.58 8.54 -10.44
CA LEU A 247 1.72 7.71 -10.80
C LEU A 247 1.27 6.38 -11.40
N LYS A 248 0.23 5.76 -10.83
CA LYS A 248 -0.34 4.54 -11.38
C LYS A 248 -0.96 4.75 -12.78
N LEU A 249 -1.62 5.89 -12.99
CA LEU A 249 -2.15 6.27 -14.30
C LEU A 249 -1.02 6.45 -15.33
N PHE A 250 0.12 7.00 -14.90
CA PHE A 250 1.30 7.12 -15.75
C PHE A 250 1.82 5.75 -16.20
N GLU A 251 1.90 4.79 -15.28
CA GLU A 251 2.27 3.40 -15.58
C GLU A 251 1.29 2.74 -16.55
N LEU A 252 -0.03 2.84 -16.29
CA LEU A 252 -1.07 2.26 -17.12
C LEU A 252 -1.03 2.77 -18.57
N ARG A 253 -0.68 4.04 -18.75
CA ARG A 253 -0.59 4.68 -20.06
C ARG A 253 0.79 4.57 -20.70
N ASN A 254 1.76 3.97 -20.02
CA ASN A 254 3.17 3.94 -20.48
C ASN A 254 3.69 5.34 -20.89
N GLY A 255 3.28 6.38 -20.17
CA GLY A 255 3.68 7.76 -20.41
C GLY A 255 2.92 8.51 -21.54
N ASP A 256 1.90 7.91 -22.16
CA ASP A 256 1.07 8.58 -23.17
C ASP A 256 0.01 9.50 -22.53
N PHE A 257 0.25 10.81 -22.62
CA PHE A 257 -0.67 11.83 -22.14
C PHE A 257 -1.09 12.78 -23.27
N THR A 258 -1.39 12.22 -24.42
CA THR A 258 -1.85 12.98 -25.58
C THR A 258 -3.10 13.79 -25.25
N GLY A 259 -3.03 15.10 -25.46
CA GLY A 259 -4.11 16.06 -25.20
C GLY A 259 -4.28 16.52 -23.74
N CYS A 260 -3.55 15.93 -22.79
CA CYS A 260 -3.66 16.29 -21.36
C CYS A 260 -2.31 16.30 -20.60
N ARG A 261 -1.16 16.24 -21.32
CA ARG A 261 0.18 16.17 -20.75
C ARG A 261 0.49 17.31 -19.78
N ASP A 262 0.20 18.52 -20.17
CA ASP A 262 0.54 19.70 -19.38
C ASP A 262 -0.28 19.78 -18.11
N PHE A 263 -1.57 19.42 -18.18
CA PHE A 263 -2.40 19.31 -16.99
C PHE A 263 -1.99 18.14 -16.09
N PHE A 264 -1.56 17.01 -16.66
CA PHE A 264 -1.04 15.91 -15.87
C PHE A 264 0.19 16.31 -15.06
N ILE A 265 1.16 16.97 -15.69
CA ILE A 265 2.37 17.44 -15.00
C ILE A 265 2.01 18.46 -13.92
N TYR A 266 1.09 19.39 -14.21
CA TYR A 266 0.63 20.38 -13.25
C TYR A 266 -0.05 19.71 -12.03
N ILE A 267 -1.02 18.82 -12.24
CA ILE A 267 -1.77 18.22 -11.14
C ILE A 267 -0.91 17.25 -10.31
N LEU A 268 0.03 16.55 -10.94
CA LEU A 268 1.04 15.77 -10.23
C LEU A 268 1.92 16.69 -9.37
N SER A 269 2.41 17.80 -9.93
CA SER A 269 3.18 18.81 -9.19
C SER A 269 2.39 19.37 -8.01
N TYR A 270 1.11 19.66 -8.21
CA TYR A 270 0.22 20.16 -7.15
C TYR A 270 0.12 19.19 -5.97
N HIS A 271 -0.14 17.89 -6.23
CA HIS A 271 -0.22 16.90 -5.16
C HIS A 271 1.14 16.59 -4.54
N GLN A 272 2.23 16.62 -5.31
CA GLN A 272 3.60 16.53 -4.77
C GLN A 272 3.91 17.72 -3.86
N SER A 273 3.48 18.92 -4.24
CA SER A 273 3.67 20.15 -3.45
C SER A 273 2.98 20.09 -2.08
N LEU A 274 1.90 19.33 -1.96
CA LEU A 274 1.20 19.12 -0.68
C LEU A 274 1.87 18.07 0.22
N ILE A 275 2.87 17.37 -0.27
CA ILE A 275 3.54 16.26 0.41
C ILE A 275 5.01 16.57 0.67
N LEU A 276 5.74 17.00 -0.37
CA LEU A 276 7.18 17.25 -0.34
C LEU A 276 7.51 18.64 0.23
N ASP A 277 8.72 18.80 0.65
CA ASP A 277 9.14 19.85 1.56
C ASP A 277 9.40 21.19 0.91
N SER A 278 9.97 21.18 -0.28
CA SER A 278 10.36 22.39 -0.99
C SER A 278 9.97 22.35 -2.46
N GLU A 279 9.95 23.52 -3.12
CA GLU A 279 9.75 23.64 -4.56
C GLU A 279 10.80 22.82 -5.32
N GLU A 280 12.03 22.76 -4.82
CA GLU A 280 13.13 22.02 -5.44
C GLU A 280 12.94 20.50 -5.32
N ASP A 281 12.52 20.01 -4.16
CA ASP A 281 12.19 18.58 -3.96
C ASP A 281 11.05 18.14 -4.88
N VAL A 282 10.02 19.00 -5.02
CA VAL A 282 8.92 18.75 -5.96
C VAL A 282 9.41 18.72 -7.40
N PHE A 283 10.30 19.63 -7.79
CA PHE A 283 10.88 19.64 -9.12
C PHE A 283 11.63 18.34 -9.43
N HIS A 284 12.49 17.91 -8.51
CA HIS A 284 13.26 16.67 -8.70
C HIS A 284 12.36 15.43 -8.74
N ALA A 285 11.37 15.36 -7.86
CA ALA A 285 10.40 14.25 -7.84
C ALA A 285 9.59 14.20 -9.13
N VAL A 286 9.00 15.33 -9.55
CA VAL A 286 8.19 15.40 -10.78
C VAL A 286 9.04 15.08 -12.01
N LYS A 287 10.23 15.66 -12.13
CA LYS A 287 11.15 15.37 -13.24
C LYS A 287 11.45 13.88 -13.37
N ASN A 288 11.63 13.20 -12.24
CA ASN A 288 11.89 11.77 -12.24
C ASN A 288 10.62 10.96 -12.54
N ASP A 289 9.50 11.33 -11.95
CA ASP A 289 8.22 10.62 -12.07
C ASP A 289 7.65 10.68 -13.50
N ILE A 290 7.89 11.79 -14.26
CA ILE A 290 7.43 11.96 -15.64
C ILE A 290 8.43 11.50 -16.69
N LYS A 291 9.50 10.82 -16.29
CA LYS A 291 10.51 10.33 -17.24
C LYS A 291 9.89 9.40 -18.28
N GLY A 292 10.01 9.78 -19.55
CA GLY A 292 9.38 9.05 -20.66
C GLY A 292 7.96 9.52 -21.01
N ILE A 293 7.46 10.62 -20.43
CA ILE A 293 6.19 11.21 -20.84
C ILE A 293 6.25 11.70 -22.30
N TYR A 294 5.21 11.42 -23.06
CA TYR A 294 5.12 11.86 -24.45
C TYR A 294 3.68 12.25 -24.83
N THR A 295 3.58 12.85 -26.00
CA THR A 295 2.31 13.17 -26.64
C THR A 295 2.40 12.90 -28.14
N ARG A 296 1.31 12.45 -28.73
CA ARG A 296 1.17 12.26 -30.18
C ARG A 296 0.62 13.51 -30.88
N ASP A 297 0.18 14.52 -30.10
CA ASP A 297 -0.35 15.76 -30.65
C ASP A 297 0.73 16.48 -31.48
N PRO A 298 0.49 16.71 -32.80
CA PRO A 298 1.45 17.39 -33.65
C PRO A 298 1.79 18.81 -33.21
N LYS A 299 0.83 19.53 -32.58
CA LYS A 299 1.03 20.88 -32.07
C LYS A 299 1.93 20.87 -30.83
N ALA A 300 1.72 19.92 -29.94
CA ALA A 300 2.49 19.78 -28.71
C ALA A 300 3.83 19.04 -28.89
N LYS A 301 4.06 18.35 -30.03
CA LYS A 301 5.37 17.72 -30.34
C LYS A 301 6.52 18.71 -30.44
N LYS A 302 6.24 19.97 -30.76
CA LYS A 302 7.24 21.04 -30.82
C LYS A 302 7.66 21.53 -29.43
N ASP A 303 6.81 21.37 -28.43
CA ASP A 303 7.07 21.82 -27.07
C ASP A 303 7.76 20.70 -26.29
N LYS A 304 9.08 20.77 -26.22
CA LYS A 304 9.85 19.85 -25.39
C LYS A 304 9.57 20.11 -23.91
N VAL A 305 9.35 19.05 -23.15
CA VAL A 305 9.32 19.12 -21.68
C VAL A 305 10.76 19.33 -21.19
N THR A 306 11.15 20.60 -21.02
CA THR A 306 12.47 21.01 -20.53
C THR A 306 12.46 21.23 -19.04
N ASP A 307 13.63 21.16 -18.40
CA ASP A 307 13.76 21.47 -16.97
C ASP A 307 13.20 22.85 -16.60
N SER A 308 13.44 23.86 -17.45
CA SER A 308 12.90 25.21 -17.26
C SER A 308 11.37 25.23 -17.29
N TRP A 309 10.77 24.46 -18.20
CA TRP A 309 9.32 24.34 -18.30
C TRP A 309 8.74 23.61 -17.07
N ILE A 310 9.36 22.49 -16.65
CA ILE A 310 8.96 21.75 -15.43
C ILE A 310 9.05 22.67 -14.21
N ARG A 311 10.15 23.41 -14.04
CA ARG A 311 10.31 24.38 -12.91
C ARG A 311 9.22 25.43 -12.90
N LYS A 312 8.86 25.98 -14.05
CA LYS A 312 7.76 26.96 -14.16
C LYS A 312 6.41 26.34 -13.72
N THR A 313 6.13 25.14 -14.18
CA THR A 313 4.91 24.40 -13.85
C THR A 313 4.85 24.05 -12.36
N VAL A 314 5.95 23.53 -11.81
CA VAL A 314 6.10 23.22 -10.38
C VAL A 314 5.89 24.47 -9.53
N ARG A 315 6.53 25.60 -9.87
CA ARG A 315 6.38 26.86 -9.14
C ARG A 315 4.93 27.33 -9.10
N SER A 316 4.22 27.25 -10.22
CA SER A 316 2.79 27.59 -10.27
C SER A 316 1.96 26.65 -9.38
N ALA A 317 2.19 25.35 -9.51
CA ALA A 317 1.47 24.35 -8.73
C ALA A 317 1.78 24.44 -7.22
N TYR A 318 3.03 24.72 -6.85
CA TYR A 318 3.47 24.89 -5.46
C TYR A 318 2.79 26.11 -4.81
N LYS A 319 2.76 27.24 -5.52
CA LYS A 319 2.06 28.45 -5.07
C LYS A 319 0.57 28.19 -4.86
N ASP A 320 -0.06 27.47 -5.78
CA ASP A 320 -1.48 27.13 -5.69
C ASP A 320 -1.76 26.14 -4.54
N ALA A 321 -0.88 25.18 -4.32
CA ALA A 321 -0.96 24.22 -3.21
C ALA A 321 -0.79 24.94 -1.85
N GLU A 322 0.18 25.84 -1.74
CA GLU A 322 0.40 26.66 -0.54
C GLU A 322 -0.80 27.53 -0.22
N GLY A 323 -1.33 28.24 -1.23
CA GLY A 323 -2.51 29.07 -1.07
C GLY A 323 -3.73 28.26 -0.63
N PHE A 324 -3.96 27.10 -1.22
CA PHE A 324 -5.03 26.20 -0.79
C PHE A 324 -4.81 25.72 0.66
N PHE A 325 -3.61 25.31 1.01
CA PHE A 325 -3.32 24.84 2.37
C PHE A 325 -3.54 25.93 3.42
N ASN A 326 -3.09 27.14 3.14
CA ASN A 326 -3.30 28.31 4.02
C ASN A 326 -4.79 28.61 4.20
N HIS A 327 -5.58 28.52 3.12
CA HIS A 327 -7.04 28.69 3.19
C HIS A 327 -7.70 27.54 3.99
N PHE A 328 -7.31 26.28 3.76
CA PHE A 328 -7.77 25.11 4.50
C PHE A 328 -7.51 25.26 6.00
N LYS A 329 -6.31 25.71 6.37
CA LYS A 329 -5.93 26.00 7.75
C LYS A 329 -6.75 27.14 8.37
N ALA A 330 -6.94 28.23 7.63
CA ALA A 330 -7.73 29.39 8.08
C ALA A 330 -9.20 29.02 8.36
N ASN A 331 -9.74 28.04 7.63
CA ASN A 331 -11.10 27.51 7.82
C ASN A 331 -11.18 26.34 8.81
N GLY A 332 -10.23 26.22 9.73
CA GLY A 332 -10.22 25.16 10.75
C GLY A 332 -10.10 23.75 10.17
N TYR A 333 -9.28 23.60 9.13
CA TYR A 333 -9.03 22.34 8.40
C TYR A 333 -10.27 21.77 7.71
N ARG A 334 -11.12 22.64 7.20
CA ARG A 334 -12.28 22.27 6.37
C ARG A 334 -12.04 22.64 4.91
N VAL A 335 -12.35 21.70 4.01
CA VAL A 335 -12.25 21.94 2.57
C VAL A 335 -13.42 22.82 2.11
N VAL A 336 -13.12 24.01 1.66
CA VAL A 336 -14.10 24.95 1.07
C VAL A 336 -13.83 25.02 -0.43
N TYR A 337 -14.84 24.70 -1.25
CA TYR A 337 -14.71 24.65 -2.71
C TYR A 337 -14.98 25.97 -3.44
N GLN A 338 -15.47 26.98 -2.75
CA GLN A 338 -15.70 28.33 -3.29
C GLN A 338 -15.27 29.38 -2.28
N THR A 339 -14.52 30.37 -2.75
CA THR A 339 -14.20 31.59 -1.98
C THR A 339 -14.67 32.83 -2.75
N ALA A 340 -15.08 33.87 -2.05
CA ALA A 340 -15.49 35.12 -2.63
C ALA A 340 -14.36 35.77 -3.47
N ASP A 341 -13.12 35.49 -3.12
CA ASP A 341 -11.92 36.11 -3.71
C ASP A 341 -11.33 35.35 -4.90
N GLY A 342 -12.03 34.37 -5.42
CA GLY A 342 -11.57 33.58 -6.58
C GLY A 342 -10.36 32.68 -6.31
N VAL A 343 -9.96 32.51 -5.06
CA VAL A 343 -8.77 31.77 -4.64
C VAL A 343 -9.03 30.26 -4.67
N ILE A 344 -8.16 29.62 -5.29
CA ILE A 344 -7.61 28.29 -5.29
C ILE A 344 -8.49 27.23 -4.65
N LYS A 345 -8.98 26.39 -5.53
CA LYS A 345 -9.88 25.28 -5.20
C LYS A 345 -9.09 23.99 -5.18
N PRO A 346 -9.33 23.12 -4.18
CA PRO A 346 -8.88 21.74 -4.34
C PRO A 346 -9.56 21.16 -5.59
N TYR A 347 -8.78 20.55 -6.46
CA TYR A 347 -9.35 19.92 -7.65
C TYR A 347 -10.33 18.82 -7.24
N LYS A 348 -11.60 18.94 -7.67
CA LYS A 348 -12.59 17.88 -7.50
C LYS A 348 -12.19 16.65 -8.34
N THR A 349 -12.48 15.48 -7.81
CA THR A 349 -12.19 14.21 -8.48
C THR A 349 -12.77 14.16 -9.90
N GLU A 350 -14.01 14.62 -10.09
CA GLU A 350 -14.66 14.65 -11.40
C GLU A 350 -13.92 15.55 -12.41
N ASN A 351 -13.36 16.66 -11.93
CA ASN A 351 -12.61 17.58 -12.80
C ASN A 351 -11.26 16.94 -13.22
N ILE A 352 -10.57 16.28 -12.30
CA ILE A 352 -9.32 15.57 -12.64
C ILE A 352 -9.61 14.45 -13.64
N ILE A 353 -10.65 13.64 -13.41
CA ILE A 353 -11.06 12.57 -14.33
C ILE A 353 -11.36 13.13 -15.72
N LYS A 354 -12.13 14.23 -15.78
CA LYS A 354 -12.49 14.87 -17.05
C LYS A 354 -11.29 15.46 -17.78
N LEU A 355 -10.43 16.20 -17.08
CA LEU A 355 -9.30 16.92 -17.68
C LEU A 355 -8.17 15.97 -18.10
N LEU A 356 -8.03 14.84 -17.42
CA LEU A 356 -7.08 13.78 -17.77
C LEU A 356 -7.70 12.70 -18.67
N ASN A 357 -8.98 12.81 -19.04
CA ASN A 357 -9.72 11.83 -19.84
C ASN A 357 -9.56 10.39 -19.26
N ILE A 358 -9.70 10.23 -17.94
CA ILE A 358 -9.52 8.93 -17.28
C ILE A 358 -10.73 8.02 -17.61
N THR A 359 -10.47 6.91 -18.30
CA THR A 359 -11.51 5.95 -18.69
C THR A 359 -12.06 5.17 -17.49
N GLU A 360 -13.24 4.55 -17.60
CA GLU A 360 -13.81 3.71 -16.54
C GLU A 360 -12.90 2.51 -16.22
N GLU A 361 -12.19 1.97 -17.19
CA GLU A 361 -11.23 0.88 -17.01
C GLU A 361 -10.03 1.33 -16.17
N GLU A 362 -9.45 2.49 -16.49
CA GLU A 362 -8.38 3.08 -15.70
C GLU A 362 -8.84 3.40 -14.28
N GLN A 363 -10.05 3.97 -14.12
CA GLN A 363 -10.63 4.28 -12.80
C GLN A 363 -10.76 3.02 -11.91
N ARG A 364 -10.98 1.84 -12.50
CA ARG A 364 -11.04 0.57 -11.73
C ARG A 364 -9.70 0.19 -11.12
N ALA A 365 -8.58 0.64 -11.71
CA ALA A 365 -7.24 0.42 -11.18
C ALA A 365 -6.80 1.48 -10.16
N LEU A 366 -7.57 2.58 -10.00
CA LEU A 366 -7.25 3.71 -9.13
C LEU A 366 -8.07 3.66 -7.82
N SER A 367 -7.58 4.33 -6.78
CA SER A 367 -8.20 4.31 -5.45
C SER A 367 -9.08 5.54 -5.18
N THR A 368 -8.66 6.73 -5.62
CA THR A 368 -9.35 8.01 -5.37
C THR A 368 -9.87 8.69 -6.64
N LEU A 369 -9.20 8.48 -7.78
CA LEU A 369 -9.58 9.06 -9.07
C LEU A 369 -10.58 8.17 -9.80
N ARG A 370 -11.74 7.98 -9.19
CA ARG A 370 -12.86 7.19 -9.71
C ARG A 370 -14.19 7.92 -9.46
N ASN A 371 -15.10 7.82 -10.42
CA ASN A 371 -16.43 8.40 -10.31
C ASN A 371 -17.30 7.60 -9.32
N ALA A 372 -18.44 8.17 -8.93
CA ALA A 372 -19.33 7.55 -7.94
C ALA A 372 -19.89 6.18 -8.41
N LYS A 373 -20.07 5.98 -9.72
CA LYS A 373 -20.54 4.72 -10.29
C LYS A 373 -19.51 3.61 -10.08
N VAL A 374 -18.26 3.83 -10.53
CA VAL A 374 -17.15 2.87 -10.39
C VAL A 374 -16.88 2.58 -8.91
N ALA A 375 -16.86 3.61 -8.05
CA ALA A 375 -16.65 3.44 -6.62
C ALA A 375 -17.73 2.57 -5.98
N LYS A 376 -19.00 2.76 -6.35
CA LYS A 376 -20.14 1.95 -5.86
C LYS A 376 -20.04 0.49 -6.31
N GLU A 377 -19.70 0.26 -7.59
CA GLU A 377 -19.52 -1.09 -8.15
C GLU A 377 -18.41 -1.85 -7.42
N GLN A 378 -17.23 -1.24 -7.25
CA GLN A 378 -16.09 -1.84 -6.56
C GLN A 378 -16.41 -2.12 -5.07
N HIS A 379 -17.09 -1.18 -4.40
CA HIS A 379 -17.52 -1.41 -3.02
C HIS A 379 -18.50 -2.58 -2.91
N ALA A 380 -19.46 -2.67 -3.82
CA ALA A 380 -20.43 -3.78 -3.87
C ALA A 380 -19.72 -5.13 -4.12
N GLU A 381 -18.70 -5.14 -4.98
CA GLU A 381 -17.89 -6.32 -5.25
C GLU A 381 -17.05 -6.72 -4.04
N TYR A 382 -16.35 -5.76 -3.41
CA TYR A 382 -15.61 -5.98 -2.18
C TYR A 382 -16.51 -6.57 -1.08
N MET A 383 -17.71 -6.00 -0.87
CA MET A 383 -18.65 -6.48 0.14
C MET A 383 -19.20 -7.88 -0.20
N ARG A 384 -19.37 -8.21 -1.48
CA ARG A 384 -19.74 -9.58 -1.90
C ARG A 384 -18.62 -10.57 -1.58
N ASN A 385 -17.38 -10.22 -1.94
CA ASN A 385 -16.21 -11.07 -1.68
C ASN A 385 -15.94 -11.24 -0.18
N LYS A 386 -16.07 -10.17 0.59
CA LYS A 386 -15.95 -10.21 2.06
C LYS A 386 -16.99 -11.15 2.68
N ARG A 387 -18.28 -11.04 2.27
CA ARG A 387 -19.33 -11.94 2.78
C ARG A 387 -19.06 -13.39 2.41
N ARG A 388 -18.53 -13.66 1.20
CA ARG A 388 -18.13 -15.00 0.79
C ARG A 388 -16.98 -15.55 1.64
N SER A 389 -15.95 -14.75 1.90
CA SER A 389 -14.83 -15.16 2.77
C SER A 389 -15.25 -15.40 4.23
N GLU A 390 -16.33 -14.71 4.67
CA GLU A 390 -16.95 -14.92 5.97
C GLU A 390 -17.94 -16.12 6.00
N GLY A 391 -17.99 -16.92 4.93
CA GLY A 391 -18.85 -18.11 4.83
C GLY A 391 -20.33 -17.81 4.52
N VAL A 392 -20.70 -16.58 4.19
CA VAL A 392 -22.06 -16.20 3.80
C VAL A 392 -22.32 -16.69 2.38
N ARG A 393 -23.18 -17.68 2.23
CA ARG A 393 -23.56 -18.24 0.92
C ARG A 393 -24.36 -17.24 0.08
N PRO A 394 -24.18 -17.23 -1.26
CA PRO A 394 -25.02 -16.43 -2.15
C PRO A 394 -26.51 -16.78 -1.97
N ARG A 395 -27.35 -15.76 -2.00
CA ARG A 395 -28.82 -15.94 -1.84
C ARG A 395 -29.38 -16.99 -2.81
N GLN A 396 -28.88 -17.04 -4.02
CA GLN A 396 -29.33 -17.96 -5.06
C GLN A 396 -28.97 -19.42 -4.74
N GLU A 397 -27.80 -19.68 -4.13
CA GLU A 397 -27.41 -21.02 -3.66
C GLU A 397 -28.28 -21.45 -2.49
N TYR A 398 -28.54 -20.54 -1.53
CA TYR A 398 -29.46 -20.81 -0.43
C TYR A 398 -30.87 -21.11 -0.91
N GLU A 399 -31.39 -20.34 -1.89
CA GLU A 399 -32.71 -20.58 -2.48
C GLU A 399 -32.75 -21.90 -3.26
N ASN A 400 -31.70 -22.25 -3.99
CA ASN A 400 -31.59 -23.51 -4.71
C ASN A 400 -31.50 -24.70 -3.75
N GLU A 401 -30.70 -24.58 -2.71
CA GLU A 401 -30.62 -25.64 -1.67
C GLU A 401 -31.96 -25.80 -0.94
N ARG A 402 -32.64 -24.72 -0.64
CA ARG A 402 -33.99 -24.74 -0.06
C ARG A 402 -34.99 -25.43 -0.96
N LYS A 403 -34.94 -25.15 -2.28
CA LYS A 403 -35.78 -25.84 -3.28
C LYS A 403 -35.47 -27.35 -3.33
N ARG A 404 -34.19 -27.69 -3.43
CA ARG A 404 -33.75 -29.10 -3.42
C ARG A 404 -34.22 -29.86 -2.17
N ARG A 405 -34.04 -29.25 -0.99
CA ARG A 405 -34.49 -29.82 0.29
C ARG A 405 -36.03 -30.02 0.29
N LYS A 406 -36.77 -29.02 -0.22
CA LYS A 406 -38.23 -29.15 -0.36
C LYS A 406 -38.62 -30.29 -1.31
N GLU A 407 -38.00 -30.40 -2.47
CA GLU A 407 -38.23 -31.44 -3.44
C GLU A 407 -37.92 -32.86 -2.88
N MET A 408 -36.77 -33.01 -2.20
CA MET A 408 -36.42 -34.28 -1.53
C MET A 408 -37.43 -34.63 -0.45
N LEU A 409 -37.85 -33.66 0.34
CA LEU A 409 -38.87 -33.86 1.37
C LEU A 409 -40.21 -34.30 0.75
N MET A 410 -40.63 -33.65 -0.35
CA MET A 410 -41.86 -34.01 -1.08
C MET A 410 -41.78 -35.40 -1.64
N LYS A 411 -40.66 -35.79 -2.26
CA LYS A 411 -40.42 -37.16 -2.76
C LYS A 411 -40.51 -38.19 -1.65
N ARG A 412 -39.85 -37.92 -0.49
CA ARG A 412 -39.86 -38.83 0.66
C ARG A 412 -41.28 -39.01 1.23
N ILE A 413 -42.02 -37.92 1.39
CA ILE A 413 -43.42 -37.97 1.89
C ILE A 413 -44.30 -38.72 0.90
N LYS A 414 -44.14 -38.54 -0.41
CA LYS A 414 -44.87 -39.26 -1.44
C LYS A 414 -44.61 -40.78 -1.37
N ALA A 415 -43.37 -41.20 -1.28
CA ALA A 415 -42.97 -42.61 -1.17
C ALA A 415 -43.54 -43.28 0.10
N LEU A 416 -43.49 -42.59 1.25
CA LEU A 416 -44.07 -43.11 2.51
C LEU A 416 -45.58 -43.21 2.42
N ARG A 417 -46.25 -42.30 1.71
CA ARG A 417 -47.71 -42.35 1.52
C ARG A 417 -48.11 -43.50 0.61
N GLU A 418 -47.34 -43.77 -0.46
CA GLU A 418 -47.54 -44.91 -1.39
C GLU A 418 -47.33 -46.26 -0.66
N GLN A 419 -46.50 -46.31 0.40
CA GLN A 419 -46.36 -47.46 1.30
C GLN A 419 -47.55 -47.62 2.27
N GLY A 420 -48.61 -46.80 2.20
CA GLY A 420 -49.81 -46.93 3.00
C GLY A 420 -49.77 -46.23 4.37
N LEU A 421 -48.66 -45.56 4.76
CA LEU A 421 -48.56 -44.94 6.09
C LEU A 421 -49.54 -43.78 6.26
N LYS A 422 -50.03 -43.62 7.50
CA LYS A 422 -50.91 -42.50 7.87
C LYS A 422 -50.10 -41.21 8.02
N GLN A 423 -50.74 -40.05 7.84
CA GLN A 423 -50.06 -38.74 7.90
C GLN A 423 -49.34 -38.48 9.24
N LYS A 424 -49.83 -39.05 10.36
CA LYS A 424 -49.23 -38.94 11.67
C LYS A 424 -47.87 -39.73 11.73
N GLU A 425 -47.87 -40.93 11.19
CA GLU A 425 -46.67 -41.80 11.12
C GLU A 425 -45.62 -41.19 10.20
N ILE A 426 -46.05 -40.64 9.04
CA ILE A 426 -45.16 -39.90 8.12
C ILE A 426 -44.53 -38.70 8.81
N ALA A 427 -45.33 -37.95 9.62
CA ALA A 427 -44.85 -36.78 10.36
C ALA A 427 -43.74 -37.15 11.36
N GLU A 428 -43.87 -38.27 12.06
CA GLU A 428 -42.89 -38.81 13.03
C GLU A 428 -41.60 -39.26 12.31
N ILE A 429 -41.71 -39.98 11.19
CA ILE A 429 -40.55 -40.49 10.44
C ILE A 429 -39.76 -39.37 9.77
N VAL A 430 -40.44 -38.32 9.31
CA VAL A 430 -39.78 -37.20 8.61
C VAL A 430 -39.39 -36.06 9.53
N GLY A 431 -39.85 -36.10 10.82
CA GLY A 431 -39.51 -35.07 11.81
C GLY A 431 -40.15 -33.70 11.55
N ILE A 432 -41.37 -33.68 11.01
CA ILE A 432 -42.13 -32.45 10.76
C ILE A 432 -43.55 -32.57 11.31
N SER A 433 -44.28 -31.46 11.49
CA SER A 433 -45.63 -31.49 12.02
C SER A 433 -46.63 -32.12 10.98
N GLN A 434 -47.63 -32.82 11.50
CA GLN A 434 -48.68 -33.43 10.69
C GLN A 434 -49.42 -32.44 9.80
N PRO A 435 -49.76 -31.19 10.19
CA PRO A 435 -50.33 -30.19 9.30
C PRO A 435 -49.42 -29.87 8.11
N ARG A 436 -48.08 -29.89 8.31
CA ARG A 436 -47.11 -29.65 7.23
C ARG A 436 -47.08 -30.84 6.25
N VAL A 437 -47.20 -32.08 6.71
CA VAL A 437 -47.36 -33.25 5.87
C VAL A 437 -48.61 -33.14 5.02
N SER A 438 -49.76 -32.81 5.65
CA SER A 438 -51.04 -32.63 4.98
C SER A 438 -50.96 -31.55 3.86
N LYS A 439 -50.33 -30.42 4.15
CA LYS A 439 -50.11 -29.35 3.20
C LYS A 439 -49.26 -29.82 1.98
N ILE A 440 -48.16 -30.54 2.21
CA ILE A 440 -47.30 -31.08 1.18
C ILE A 440 -48.04 -32.12 0.30
N LEU A 441 -48.83 -32.98 0.92
CA LEU A 441 -49.64 -33.95 0.16
C LEU A 441 -50.71 -33.29 -0.69
N LYS A 442 -51.30 -32.17 -0.27
CA LYS A 442 -52.21 -31.36 -1.08
C LYS A 442 -51.45 -30.69 -2.26
N GLU A 443 -50.27 -30.14 -1.99
CA GLU A 443 -49.39 -29.59 -3.07
C GLU A 443 -49.07 -30.67 -4.12
N LEU A 444 -48.72 -31.89 -3.68
CA LEU A 444 -48.42 -33.02 -4.58
C LEU A 444 -49.63 -33.42 -5.43
N LYS A 445 -50.84 -33.49 -4.85
CA LYS A 445 -52.08 -33.77 -5.62
C LYS A 445 -52.36 -32.72 -6.72
N ASN A 446 -52.14 -31.43 -6.37
CA ASN A 446 -52.31 -30.33 -7.35
C ASN A 446 -51.30 -30.36 -8.49
N ILE A 447 -50.10 -30.95 -8.28
CA ILE A 447 -49.06 -31.07 -9.31
C ILE A 447 -49.28 -32.30 -10.21
N THR A 448 -49.88 -33.37 -9.69
CA THR A 448 -50.07 -34.65 -10.42
C THR A 448 -51.42 -34.76 -11.10
N GLY A 449 -52.32 -33.82 -10.92
CA GLY A 449 -53.59 -33.76 -11.64
C GLY A 449 -54.58 -34.90 -11.32
N VAL A 450 -54.40 -35.63 -10.18
CA VAL A 450 -55.29 -36.70 -9.72
C VAL A 450 -55.72 -36.42 -8.28
#